data_5c0db7f770ed64b67b1cdad3b246fdc8
#
_entry.id   5c0db7f770ed64b67b1cdad3b246fdc8
#
_cell.length_a   1.000
_cell.length_b   1.000
_cell.length_c   1.000
_cell.angle_alpha   90.00
_cell.angle_beta   90.00
_cell.angle_gamma   90.00
#
_symmetry.space_group_name_H-M   'P 1'
#
loop_
_entity.id
_entity.type
_entity.pdbx_description
1 polymer ?
#
loop_
_entity_poly.entity_id
_entity_poly.type
_entity_poly.pdbx_seq_one_letter_code
_entity_poly.pdbx_strand_id
1 'polypeptide(L)'
;MTSVAFLGLGAIGRPMAVHLARAPGVTLTVWNRSRGKAEAFAAEHGVRAAATTAEAVRGAEVVITCFAISADVESVLEGPDGMLAGLSTGAVLVDCTSGDPASSRRIAARLAERHAGFLDAPVSGGVKGAVEGILTVMVGGDAPLLERVRPVLECFGKKIVHCGAVGAGDALKAVNNALLAIHIWSTGEGLVALASAGVKPDVALDVINASSGRSNASMNLFPERVLTRAFPRTFRLALLDKDIGIAAAVARDEKVPAPIIQLAADLFRVAHNALGEEADHVEAVKLIEQWAGQEIA
;
A
#
# COMPACT_ATOMS: atom_id res chain seq x y z
N MET A 1 25.35 -14.51 0.35
CA MET A 1 24.24 -14.26 -0.61
C MET A 1 22.94 -14.51 0.13
N THR A 2 22.03 -13.54 0.14
CA THR A 2 20.72 -13.69 0.79
C THR A 2 19.70 -14.22 -0.22
N SER A 3 19.04 -15.32 0.10
CA SER A 3 18.01 -15.91 -0.72
C SER A 3 16.67 -15.24 -0.44
N VAL A 4 16.08 -14.60 -1.47
CA VAL A 4 14.83 -13.84 -1.36
C VAL A 4 13.77 -14.44 -2.27
N ALA A 5 12.56 -14.67 -1.74
CA ALA A 5 11.38 -14.95 -2.53
C ALA A 5 10.48 -13.71 -2.57
N PHE A 6 10.06 -13.28 -3.76
CA PHE A 6 9.15 -12.15 -3.93
C PHE A 6 7.84 -12.58 -4.58
N LEU A 7 6.74 -12.41 -3.86
CA LEU A 7 5.40 -12.84 -4.25
C LEU A 7 4.49 -11.64 -4.49
N GLY A 8 4.04 -11.48 -5.73
CA GLY A 8 3.14 -10.39 -6.11
C GLY A 8 3.81 -9.32 -6.97
N LEU A 9 3.76 -9.49 -8.29
CA LEU A 9 4.33 -8.58 -9.29
C LEU A 9 3.26 -7.60 -9.83
N GLY A 10 2.57 -6.93 -8.89
CA GLY A 10 1.64 -5.85 -9.19
C GLY A 10 2.34 -4.52 -9.52
N ALA A 11 1.58 -3.42 -9.55
CA ALA A 11 2.10 -2.09 -9.89
C ALA A 11 3.22 -1.61 -8.95
N ILE A 12 3.16 -1.97 -7.67
CA ILE A 12 4.18 -1.65 -6.65
C ILE A 12 5.21 -2.77 -6.54
N GLY A 13 4.78 -4.04 -6.50
CA GLY A 13 5.68 -5.16 -6.25
C GLY A 13 6.68 -5.42 -7.39
N ARG A 14 6.26 -5.21 -8.66
CA ARG A 14 7.18 -5.41 -9.79
C ARG A 14 8.40 -4.47 -9.74
N PRO A 15 8.26 -3.14 -9.57
CA PRO A 15 9.43 -2.27 -9.38
C PRO A 15 10.29 -2.63 -8.16
N MET A 16 9.68 -3.01 -7.03
CA MET A 16 10.43 -3.46 -5.86
C MET A 16 11.27 -4.71 -6.19
N ALA A 17 10.68 -5.69 -6.87
CA ALA A 17 11.39 -6.90 -7.31
C ALA A 17 12.54 -6.58 -8.31
N VAL A 18 12.40 -5.55 -9.15
CA VAL A 18 13.50 -5.08 -10.05
C VAL A 18 14.72 -4.62 -9.25
N HIS A 19 14.51 -3.86 -8.17
CA HIS A 19 15.62 -3.44 -7.31
C HIS A 19 16.30 -4.64 -6.66
N LEU A 20 15.56 -5.63 -6.19
CA LEU A 20 16.12 -6.86 -5.62
C LEU A 20 16.88 -7.70 -6.65
N ALA A 21 16.34 -7.82 -7.88
CA ALA A 21 17.02 -8.55 -8.96
C ALA A 21 18.39 -7.95 -9.34
N ARG A 22 18.56 -6.65 -9.12
CA ARG A 22 19.80 -5.91 -9.41
C ARG A 22 20.72 -5.79 -8.20
N ALA A 23 20.26 -6.14 -7.01
CA ALA A 23 21.03 -5.96 -5.79
C ALA A 23 22.17 -6.99 -5.69
N PRO A 24 23.42 -6.56 -5.46
CA PRO A 24 24.53 -7.48 -5.29
C PRO A 24 24.32 -8.35 -4.05
N GLY A 25 24.61 -9.63 -4.16
CA GLY A 25 24.48 -10.57 -3.05
C GLY A 25 23.04 -11.07 -2.77
N VAL A 26 22.08 -10.74 -3.62
CA VAL A 26 20.70 -11.25 -3.56
C VAL A 26 20.50 -12.33 -4.63
N THR A 27 19.93 -13.47 -4.25
CA THR A 27 19.40 -14.48 -5.17
C THR A 27 17.87 -14.42 -5.10
N LEU A 28 17.23 -14.03 -6.20
CA LEU A 28 15.79 -13.76 -6.23
C LEU A 28 15.01 -14.88 -6.93
N THR A 29 13.96 -15.36 -6.26
CA THR A 29 12.89 -16.17 -6.88
C THR A 29 11.59 -15.37 -6.84
N VAL A 30 10.87 -15.32 -7.95
CA VAL A 30 9.60 -14.59 -8.04
C VAL A 30 8.42 -15.52 -8.24
N TRP A 31 7.28 -15.11 -7.72
CA TRP A 31 6.00 -15.76 -7.97
C TRP A 31 4.89 -14.73 -8.16
N ASN A 32 3.93 -15.05 -9.01
CA ASN A 32 2.73 -14.24 -9.17
C ASN A 32 1.54 -15.13 -9.54
N ARG A 33 0.34 -14.81 -9.06
CA ARG A 33 -0.90 -15.54 -9.37
C ARG A 33 -1.10 -15.71 -10.90
N SER A 34 -0.86 -14.66 -11.67
CA SER A 34 -0.75 -14.76 -13.13
C SER A 34 0.65 -15.22 -13.50
N ARG A 35 0.84 -16.52 -13.73
CA ARG A 35 2.12 -17.18 -13.99
C ARG A 35 2.95 -16.51 -15.07
N GLY A 36 2.32 -16.12 -16.19
CA GLY A 36 3.02 -15.44 -17.29
C GLY A 36 3.71 -14.14 -16.90
N LYS A 37 3.21 -13.42 -15.85
CA LYS A 37 3.89 -12.21 -15.33
C LYS A 37 5.20 -12.57 -14.62
N ALA A 38 5.22 -13.68 -13.87
CA ALA A 38 6.43 -14.13 -13.19
C ALA A 38 7.47 -14.66 -14.18
N GLU A 39 7.04 -15.41 -15.19
CA GLU A 39 7.90 -15.94 -16.26
C GLU A 39 8.51 -14.81 -17.10
N ALA A 40 7.71 -13.81 -17.50
CA ALA A 40 8.20 -12.64 -18.23
C ALA A 40 9.21 -11.84 -17.40
N PHE A 41 8.94 -11.61 -16.11
CA PHE A 41 9.87 -10.94 -15.20
C PHE A 41 11.18 -11.73 -15.06
N ALA A 42 11.08 -13.05 -14.89
CA ALA A 42 12.24 -13.91 -14.74
C ALA A 42 13.15 -13.90 -15.98
N ALA A 43 12.54 -13.96 -17.17
CA ALA A 43 13.28 -13.88 -18.44
C ALA A 43 13.97 -12.50 -18.64
N GLU A 44 13.28 -11.41 -18.27
CA GLU A 44 13.80 -10.04 -18.41
C GLU A 44 14.98 -9.75 -17.46
N HIS A 45 14.95 -10.32 -16.24
CA HIS A 45 15.90 -9.96 -15.19
C HIS A 45 16.87 -11.09 -14.82
N GLY A 46 16.82 -12.26 -15.49
CA GLY A 46 17.72 -13.38 -15.24
C GLY A 46 17.52 -14.04 -13.87
N VAL A 47 16.30 -14.04 -13.34
CA VAL A 47 15.95 -14.62 -12.04
C VAL A 47 15.06 -15.85 -12.21
N ARG A 48 14.77 -16.56 -11.13
CA ARG A 48 13.90 -17.74 -11.16
C ARG A 48 12.42 -17.37 -10.99
N ALA A 49 11.53 -17.94 -11.81
CA ALA A 49 10.09 -17.95 -11.58
C ALA A 49 9.68 -19.31 -11.00
N ALA A 50 8.89 -19.30 -9.93
CA ALA A 50 8.33 -20.49 -9.32
C ALA A 50 6.89 -20.76 -9.80
N ALA A 51 6.49 -22.03 -9.86
CA ALA A 51 5.15 -22.44 -10.25
C ALA A 51 4.14 -22.27 -9.10
N THR A 52 4.56 -22.54 -7.87
CA THR A 52 3.73 -22.44 -6.66
C THR A 52 4.40 -21.53 -5.62
N THR A 53 3.63 -21.08 -4.62
CA THR A 53 4.19 -20.30 -3.52
C THR A 53 5.09 -21.14 -2.63
N ALA A 54 4.77 -22.44 -2.41
CA ALA A 54 5.63 -23.38 -1.72
C ALA A 54 7.00 -23.53 -2.41
N GLU A 55 7.01 -23.61 -3.75
CA GLU A 55 8.25 -23.68 -4.52
C GLU A 55 9.06 -22.37 -4.42
N ALA A 56 8.36 -21.22 -4.47
CA ALA A 56 9.01 -19.93 -4.41
C ALA A 56 9.77 -19.69 -3.11
N VAL A 57 9.19 -20.08 -1.98
CA VAL A 57 9.76 -19.82 -0.65
C VAL A 57 10.77 -20.87 -0.20
N ARG A 58 10.93 -21.98 -0.94
CA ARG A 58 11.85 -23.06 -0.56
C ARG A 58 13.30 -22.58 -0.56
N GLY A 59 13.92 -22.66 0.63
CA GLY A 59 15.28 -22.18 0.84
C GLY A 59 15.45 -20.67 0.89
N ALA A 60 14.35 -19.90 0.86
CA ALA A 60 14.41 -18.46 1.05
C ALA A 60 14.64 -18.12 2.52
N GLU A 61 15.57 -17.21 2.77
CA GLU A 61 15.82 -16.60 4.08
C GLU A 61 14.82 -15.47 4.35
N VAL A 62 14.44 -14.73 3.30
CA VAL A 62 13.47 -13.64 3.34
C VAL A 62 12.41 -13.87 2.28
N VAL A 63 11.16 -13.83 2.69
CA VAL A 63 10.00 -13.90 1.80
C VAL A 63 9.31 -12.54 1.83
N ILE A 64 9.08 -11.93 0.68
CA ILE A 64 8.36 -10.66 0.57
C ILE A 64 7.05 -10.90 -0.16
N THR A 65 5.94 -10.48 0.44
CA THR A 65 4.63 -10.43 -0.21
C THR A 65 4.24 -8.99 -0.52
N CYS A 66 3.61 -8.76 -1.67
CA CYS A 66 3.07 -7.45 -2.05
C CYS A 66 1.79 -7.65 -2.86
N PHE A 67 0.68 -7.81 -2.17
CA PHE A 67 -0.64 -8.07 -2.74
C PHE A 67 -1.59 -6.87 -2.57
N ALA A 68 -2.85 -7.04 -2.98
CA ALA A 68 -3.85 -5.98 -2.87
C ALA A 68 -4.48 -5.91 -1.46
N ILE A 69 -4.74 -7.07 -0.85
CA ILE A 69 -5.45 -7.21 0.43
C ILE A 69 -4.87 -8.36 1.25
N SER A 70 -5.09 -8.35 2.56
CA SER A 70 -4.65 -9.43 3.47
C SER A 70 -5.21 -10.80 3.09
N ALA A 71 -6.46 -10.86 2.58
CA ALA A 71 -7.05 -12.13 2.13
C ALA A 71 -6.26 -12.79 0.99
N ASP A 72 -5.61 -11.99 0.11
CA ASP A 72 -4.71 -12.54 -0.91
C ASP A 72 -3.47 -13.21 -0.27
N VAL A 73 -2.93 -12.63 0.83
CA VAL A 73 -1.81 -13.22 1.58
C VAL A 73 -2.26 -14.52 2.24
N GLU A 74 -3.38 -14.50 2.94
CA GLU A 74 -3.94 -15.70 3.61
C GLU A 74 -4.24 -16.80 2.60
N SER A 75 -4.74 -16.48 1.39
CA SER A 75 -5.08 -17.44 0.34
C SER A 75 -3.90 -18.25 -0.20
N VAL A 76 -2.68 -17.73 -0.09
CA VAL A 76 -1.46 -18.38 -0.57
C VAL A 76 -0.62 -18.95 0.56
N LEU A 77 -1.11 -18.89 1.80
CA LEU A 77 -0.39 -19.35 2.98
C LEU A 77 -0.51 -20.86 3.16
N GLU A 78 -1.71 -21.42 3.03
CA GLU A 78 -2.06 -22.80 3.37
C GLU A 78 -2.09 -23.74 2.15
N GLY A 79 -2.17 -25.05 2.43
CA GLY A 79 -2.28 -26.09 1.42
C GLY A 79 -0.93 -26.62 0.93
N PRO A 80 -0.93 -27.65 0.06
CA PRO A 80 0.30 -28.31 -0.40
C PRO A 80 1.17 -27.39 -1.27
N ASP A 81 0.56 -26.45 -1.96
CA ASP A 81 1.22 -25.44 -2.80
C ASP A 81 1.40 -24.10 -2.09
N GLY A 82 0.93 -23.98 -0.83
CA GLY A 82 1.00 -22.78 -0.01
C GLY A 82 2.37 -22.52 0.60
N MET A 83 2.61 -21.29 1.01
CA MET A 83 3.92 -20.87 1.56
C MET A 83 4.37 -21.72 2.73
N LEU A 84 3.46 -22.10 3.66
CA LEU A 84 3.80 -22.89 4.84
C LEU A 84 4.37 -24.29 4.53
N ALA A 85 4.05 -24.85 3.35
CA ALA A 85 4.58 -26.15 2.93
C ALA A 85 6.04 -26.07 2.44
N GLY A 86 6.48 -24.90 1.98
CA GLY A 86 7.84 -24.71 1.47
C GLY A 86 8.75 -23.91 2.39
N LEU A 87 8.19 -23.26 3.42
CA LEU A 87 8.91 -22.31 4.26
C LEU A 87 9.96 -22.99 5.14
N SER A 88 11.16 -22.43 5.16
CA SER A 88 12.26 -22.94 5.99
C SER A 88 12.17 -22.40 7.42
N THR A 89 12.57 -23.21 8.40
CA THR A 89 12.77 -22.74 9.78
C THR A 89 13.70 -21.54 9.81
N GLY A 90 13.32 -20.51 10.55
CA GLY A 90 14.10 -19.27 10.67
C GLY A 90 13.92 -18.28 9.49
N ALA A 91 13.16 -18.62 8.44
CA ALA A 91 12.80 -17.65 7.41
C ALA A 91 11.98 -16.49 7.99
N VAL A 92 12.02 -15.32 7.35
CA VAL A 92 11.18 -14.17 7.70
C VAL A 92 10.26 -13.82 6.55
N LEU A 93 8.96 -13.82 6.81
CA LEU A 93 7.97 -13.23 5.90
C LEU A 93 7.86 -11.72 6.21
N VAL A 94 8.10 -10.91 5.20
CA VAL A 94 7.88 -9.46 5.20
C VAL A 94 6.70 -9.15 4.31
N ASP A 95 5.57 -8.81 4.90
CA ASP A 95 4.36 -8.51 4.14
C ASP A 95 4.26 -7.01 3.84
N CYS A 96 4.56 -6.64 2.58
CA CYS A 96 4.44 -5.26 2.08
C CYS A 96 3.02 -4.92 1.58
N THR A 97 2.06 -5.79 1.77
CA THR A 97 0.64 -5.55 1.49
C THR A 97 0.12 -4.48 2.45
N SER A 98 -0.72 -3.54 1.98
CA SER A 98 -1.49 -2.66 2.87
C SER A 98 -2.62 -3.48 3.49
N GLY A 99 -2.29 -4.12 4.58
CA GLY A 99 -3.07 -5.15 5.24
C GLY A 99 -3.92 -4.64 6.41
N ASP A 100 -4.65 -5.57 6.99
CA ASP A 100 -5.41 -5.40 8.23
C ASP A 100 -4.59 -5.91 9.41
N PRO A 101 -4.41 -5.12 10.49
CA PRO A 101 -3.61 -5.52 11.66
C PRO A 101 -4.04 -6.84 12.32
N ALA A 102 -5.33 -7.18 12.30
CA ALA A 102 -5.80 -8.44 12.87
C ALA A 102 -5.40 -9.63 11.98
N SER A 103 -5.45 -9.48 10.66
CA SER A 103 -4.94 -10.49 9.72
C SER A 103 -3.44 -10.70 9.88
N SER A 104 -2.66 -9.63 10.01
CA SER A 104 -1.20 -9.72 10.22
C SER A 104 -0.86 -10.48 11.50
N ARG A 105 -1.61 -10.25 12.58
CA ARG A 105 -1.45 -11.04 13.82
C ARG A 105 -1.79 -12.52 13.63
N ARG A 106 -2.84 -12.86 12.86
CA ARG A 106 -3.18 -14.26 12.55
C ARG A 106 -2.09 -14.93 11.71
N ILE A 107 -1.61 -14.24 10.67
CA ILE A 107 -0.52 -14.75 9.80
C ILE A 107 0.75 -14.97 10.64
N ALA A 108 1.13 -14.02 11.49
CA ALA A 108 2.27 -14.14 12.37
C ALA A 108 2.18 -15.38 13.29
N ALA A 109 1.00 -15.63 13.87
CA ALA A 109 0.78 -16.82 14.71
C ALA A 109 0.97 -18.12 13.93
N ARG A 110 0.47 -18.20 12.68
CA ARG A 110 0.65 -19.37 11.81
C ARG A 110 2.11 -19.60 11.43
N LEU A 111 2.85 -18.53 11.20
CA LEU A 111 4.29 -18.61 10.89
C LEU A 111 5.11 -19.05 12.09
N ALA A 112 4.75 -18.59 13.30
CA ALA A 112 5.41 -19.00 14.54
C ALA A 112 5.32 -20.53 14.77
N GLU A 113 4.21 -21.18 14.39
CA GLU A 113 4.06 -22.66 14.42
C GLU A 113 5.10 -23.39 13.54
N ARG A 114 5.67 -22.67 12.56
CA ARG A 114 6.72 -23.15 11.66
C ARG A 114 8.11 -22.62 12.01
N HIS A 115 8.25 -21.98 13.18
CA HIS A 115 9.49 -21.33 13.60
C HIS A 115 10.01 -20.30 12.58
N ALA A 116 9.09 -19.58 11.90
CA ALA A 116 9.37 -18.51 10.98
C ALA A 116 8.94 -17.15 11.57
N GLY A 117 9.68 -16.10 11.24
CA GLY A 117 9.37 -14.72 11.65
C GLY A 117 8.36 -14.05 10.73
N PHE A 118 7.70 -13.02 11.24
CA PHE A 118 6.77 -12.18 10.48
C PHE A 118 6.98 -10.70 10.78
N LEU A 119 6.94 -9.88 9.72
CA LEU A 119 6.89 -8.43 9.79
C LEU A 119 5.79 -7.94 8.84
N ASP A 120 4.85 -7.14 9.33
CA ASP A 120 4.02 -6.30 8.48
C ASP A 120 4.83 -5.07 8.08
N ALA A 121 4.93 -4.81 6.80
CA ALA A 121 5.83 -3.79 6.27
C ALA A 121 5.21 -3.02 5.08
N PRO A 122 3.98 -2.51 5.21
CA PRO A 122 3.35 -1.76 4.15
C PRO A 122 4.19 -0.56 3.72
N VAL A 123 4.05 -0.21 2.43
CA VAL A 123 4.89 0.80 1.80
C VAL A 123 4.10 2.05 1.43
N SER A 124 4.79 3.19 1.36
CA SER A 124 4.24 4.47 0.91
C SER A 124 5.21 5.16 -0.05
N GLY A 125 4.67 5.84 -1.07
CA GLY A 125 5.42 6.50 -2.15
C GLY A 125 4.84 6.24 -3.54
N GLY A 126 3.83 5.34 -3.63
CA GLY A 126 3.17 4.98 -4.88
C GLY A 126 4.10 4.30 -5.89
N VAL A 127 3.64 4.19 -7.14
CA VAL A 127 4.42 3.56 -8.22
C VAL A 127 5.72 4.32 -8.47
N LYS A 128 5.69 5.66 -8.45
CA LYS A 128 6.87 6.50 -8.63
C LYS A 128 7.96 6.18 -7.59
N GLY A 129 7.60 6.18 -6.30
CA GLY A 129 8.54 5.84 -5.24
C GLY A 129 9.08 4.41 -5.32
N ALA A 130 8.26 3.45 -5.79
CA ALA A 130 8.70 2.08 -6.01
C ALA A 130 9.71 1.97 -7.17
N VAL A 131 9.48 2.69 -8.28
CA VAL A 131 10.40 2.73 -9.42
C VAL A 131 11.73 3.39 -9.04
N GLU A 132 11.68 4.46 -8.27
CA GLU A 132 12.86 5.20 -7.81
C GLU A 132 13.60 4.52 -6.63
N GLY A 133 13.02 3.48 -6.00
CA GLY A 133 13.60 2.79 -4.85
C GLY A 133 13.63 3.64 -3.58
N ILE A 134 12.69 4.58 -3.44
CA ILE A 134 12.65 5.55 -2.33
C ILE A 134 11.41 5.42 -1.44
N LEU A 135 10.82 4.22 -1.40
CA LEU A 135 9.63 3.99 -0.58
C LEU A 135 9.89 4.26 0.91
N THR A 136 8.85 4.70 1.61
CA THR A 136 8.79 4.62 3.07
C THR A 136 8.19 3.27 3.44
N VAL A 137 8.90 2.50 4.27
CA VAL A 137 8.48 1.17 4.76
C VAL A 137 8.13 1.30 6.24
N MET A 138 6.91 0.96 6.60
CA MET A 138 6.38 1.06 7.96
C MET A 138 6.34 -0.33 8.57
N VAL A 139 7.27 -0.67 9.47
CA VAL A 139 7.47 -2.06 9.90
C VAL A 139 6.89 -2.29 11.29
N GLY A 140 5.94 -3.22 11.38
CA GLY A 140 5.47 -3.81 12.63
C GLY A 140 6.06 -5.20 12.83
N GLY A 141 6.41 -5.53 14.08
CA GLY A 141 6.96 -6.83 14.46
C GLY A 141 8.21 -6.70 15.33
N ASP A 142 8.98 -7.79 15.41
CA ASP A 142 10.16 -7.85 16.27
C ASP A 142 11.33 -7.04 15.67
N ALA A 143 11.90 -6.11 16.46
CA ALA A 143 12.98 -5.24 16.03
C ALA A 143 14.26 -6.02 15.61
N PRO A 144 14.71 -7.07 16.30
CA PRO A 144 15.78 -7.94 15.81
C PRO A 144 15.52 -8.58 14.45
N LEU A 145 14.27 -8.98 14.14
CA LEU A 145 13.92 -9.48 12.80
C LEU A 145 14.01 -8.38 11.74
N LEU A 146 13.57 -7.17 12.07
CA LEU A 146 13.73 -6.03 11.17
C LEU A 146 15.19 -5.77 10.85
N GLU A 147 16.08 -5.73 11.83
CA GLU A 147 17.51 -5.49 11.57
C GLU A 147 18.13 -6.57 10.70
N ARG A 148 17.69 -7.83 10.84
CA ARG A 148 18.15 -8.93 10.00
C ARG A 148 17.74 -8.77 8.53
N VAL A 149 16.54 -8.28 8.25
CA VAL A 149 16.04 -8.11 6.88
C VAL A 149 16.25 -6.69 6.31
N ARG A 150 16.72 -5.74 7.13
CA ARG A 150 16.94 -4.35 6.75
C ARG A 150 17.73 -4.18 5.45
N PRO A 151 18.85 -4.90 5.20
CA PRO A 151 19.59 -4.77 3.95
C PRO A 151 18.77 -5.13 2.71
N VAL A 152 17.79 -6.03 2.84
CA VAL A 152 16.87 -6.41 1.76
C VAL A 152 15.84 -5.30 1.53
N LEU A 153 15.31 -4.69 2.60
CA LEU A 153 14.35 -3.58 2.50
C LEU A 153 14.99 -2.32 1.92
N GLU A 154 16.24 -2.06 2.20
CA GLU A 154 17.02 -0.91 1.69
C GLU A 154 17.21 -0.95 0.18
N CYS A 155 17.04 -2.10 -0.48
CA CYS A 155 17.07 -2.19 -1.93
C CYS A 155 15.95 -1.34 -2.60
N PHE A 156 14.80 -1.16 -1.94
CA PHE A 156 13.66 -0.43 -2.50
C PHE A 156 13.05 0.63 -1.56
N GLY A 157 13.53 0.70 -0.33
CA GLY A 157 13.05 1.63 0.70
C GLY A 157 14.13 2.58 1.18
N LYS A 158 13.86 3.89 1.09
CA LYS A 158 14.78 4.93 1.60
C LYS A 158 14.56 5.23 3.08
N LYS A 159 13.32 5.11 3.55
CA LYS A 159 12.94 5.35 4.95
C LYS A 159 12.27 4.10 5.50
N ILE A 160 12.97 3.38 6.37
CA ILE A 160 12.48 2.16 7.02
C ILE A 160 12.31 2.46 8.51
N VAL A 161 11.07 2.35 8.99
CA VAL A 161 10.70 2.76 10.36
C VAL A 161 10.08 1.58 11.10
N HIS A 162 10.63 1.24 12.27
CA HIS A 162 9.98 0.31 13.20
C HIS A 162 8.84 1.03 13.92
N CYS A 163 7.63 0.53 13.76
CA CYS A 163 6.40 1.17 14.23
C CYS A 163 5.85 0.57 15.54
N GLY A 164 6.36 -0.59 15.95
CA GLY A 164 5.88 -1.31 17.13
C GLY A 164 5.69 -2.81 16.88
N ALA A 165 4.79 -3.44 17.63
CA ALA A 165 4.46 -4.86 17.49
C ALA A 165 3.79 -5.17 16.16
N VAL A 166 3.59 -6.47 15.86
CA VAL A 166 2.88 -6.94 14.65
C VAL A 166 1.51 -6.26 14.50
N GLY A 167 1.26 -5.71 13.32
CA GLY A 167 0.08 -4.93 12.96
C GLY A 167 0.26 -3.42 13.12
N ALA A 168 1.36 -2.93 13.73
CA ALA A 168 1.60 -1.50 13.91
C ALA A 168 1.92 -0.78 12.59
N GLY A 169 2.61 -1.43 11.68
CA GLY A 169 2.88 -0.92 10.33
C GLY A 169 1.58 -0.75 9.54
N ASP A 170 0.74 -1.78 9.53
CA ASP A 170 -0.57 -1.75 8.87
C ASP A 170 -1.49 -0.66 9.45
N ALA A 171 -1.57 -0.57 10.78
CA ALA A 171 -2.37 0.46 11.45
C ALA A 171 -1.89 1.87 11.05
N LEU A 172 -0.57 2.12 11.07
CA LEU A 172 0.00 3.40 10.66
C LEU A 172 -0.28 3.70 9.19
N LYS A 173 -0.13 2.68 8.32
CA LYS A 173 -0.45 2.82 6.89
C LYS A 173 -1.91 3.16 6.65
N ALA A 174 -2.83 2.48 7.32
CA ALA A 174 -4.27 2.74 7.20
C ALA A 174 -4.62 4.17 7.63
N VAL A 175 -4.10 4.63 8.78
CA VAL A 175 -4.31 5.99 9.27
C VAL A 175 -3.69 7.03 8.33
N ASN A 176 -2.48 6.78 7.79
CA ASN A 176 -1.90 7.67 6.77
C ASN A 176 -2.80 7.82 5.55
N ASN A 177 -3.40 6.73 5.08
CA ASN A 177 -4.29 6.75 3.92
C ASN A 177 -5.66 7.37 4.24
N ALA A 178 -6.17 7.20 5.47
CA ALA A 178 -7.35 7.93 5.94
C ALA A 178 -7.12 9.45 5.95
N LEU A 179 -5.96 9.92 6.40
CA LEU A 179 -5.60 11.35 6.35
C LEU A 179 -5.51 11.85 4.90
N LEU A 180 -4.93 11.05 3.98
CA LEU A 180 -4.93 11.38 2.55
C LEU A 180 -6.35 11.56 2.01
N ALA A 181 -7.27 10.65 2.33
CA ALA A 181 -8.66 10.71 1.92
C ALA A 181 -9.39 11.94 2.48
N ILE A 182 -9.20 12.24 3.78
CA ILE A 182 -9.75 13.43 4.43
C ILE A 182 -9.25 14.70 3.72
N HIS A 183 -7.97 14.76 3.39
CA HIS A 183 -7.39 15.90 2.67
C HIS A 183 -7.94 16.04 1.25
N ILE A 184 -8.15 14.94 0.52
CA ILE A 184 -8.78 14.98 -0.81
C ILE A 184 -10.20 15.51 -0.68
N TRP A 185 -10.99 14.94 0.21
CA TRP A 185 -12.39 15.32 0.35
C TRP A 185 -12.55 16.77 0.79
N SER A 186 -11.90 17.16 1.89
CA SER A 186 -12.01 18.51 2.44
C SER A 186 -11.45 19.59 1.50
N THR A 187 -10.38 19.31 0.76
CA THR A 187 -9.85 20.22 -0.27
C THR A 187 -10.87 20.37 -1.42
N GLY A 188 -11.48 19.24 -1.85
CA GLY A 188 -12.53 19.26 -2.87
C GLY A 188 -13.73 20.11 -2.47
N GLU A 189 -14.29 19.89 -1.27
CA GLU A 189 -15.40 20.71 -0.74
C GLU A 189 -15.04 22.19 -0.69
N GLY A 190 -13.85 22.51 -0.17
CA GLY A 190 -13.37 23.89 -0.07
C GLY A 190 -13.25 24.58 -1.43
N LEU A 191 -12.69 23.89 -2.43
CA LEU A 191 -12.54 24.46 -3.78
C LEU A 191 -13.87 24.62 -4.51
N VAL A 192 -14.79 23.65 -4.38
CA VAL A 192 -16.14 23.76 -4.95
C VAL A 192 -16.90 24.94 -4.33
N ALA A 193 -16.83 25.12 -3.01
CA ALA A 193 -17.46 26.25 -2.32
C ALA A 193 -16.86 27.58 -2.77
N LEU A 194 -15.53 27.68 -2.90
CA LEU A 194 -14.85 28.89 -3.37
C LEU A 194 -15.16 29.18 -4.83
N ALA A 195 -15.21 28.17 -5.70
CA ALA A 195 -15.61 28.33 -7.10
C ALA A 195 -17.04 28.86 -7.22
N SER A 196 -17.97 28.36 -6.42
CA SER A 196 -19.35 28.85 -6.33
C SER A 196 -19.43 30.30 -5.82
N ALA A 197 -18.45 30.72 -5.00
CA ALA A 197 -18.30 32.09 -4.53
C ALA A 197 -17.55 33.00 -5.52
N GLY A 198 -17.17 32.52 -6.71
CA GLY A 198 -16.47 33.26 -7.74
C GLY A 198 -14.94 33.35 -7.62
N VAL A 199 -14.34 32.55 -6.72
CA VAL A 199 -12.88 32.44 -6.60
C VAL A 199 -12.38 31.38 -7.57
N LYS A 200 -11.40 31.70 -8.40
CA LYS A 200 -10.80 30.75 -9.32
C LYS A 200 -10.08 29.65 -8.56
N PRO A 201 -10.26 28.36 -8.93
CA PRO A 201 -9.66 27.22 -8.21
C PRO A 201 -8.13 27.23 -8.15
N ASP A 202 -7.46 27.69 -9.21
CA ASP A 202 -6.00 27.85 -9.26
C ASP A 202 -5.50 28.89 -8.27
N VAL A 203 -6.17 30.04 -8.19
CA VAL A 203 -5.87 31.14 -7.23
C VAL A 203 -6.13 30.64 -5.79
N ALA A 204 -7.23 29.91 -5.56
CA ALA A 204 -7.54 29.37 -4.26
C ALA A 204 -6.45 28.37 -3.79
N LEU A 205 -6.00 27.46 -4.67
CA LEU A 205 -4.94 26.51 -4.35
C LEU A 205 -3.60 27.18 -4.08
N ASP A 206 -3.24 28.24 -4.84
CA ASP A 206 -2.00 28.98 -4.60
C ASP A 206 -1.99 29.58 -3.18
N VAL A 207 -3.07 30.21 -2.77
CA VAL A 207 -3.21 30.79 -1.41
C VAL A 207 -3.23 29.70 -0.33
N ILE A 208 -3.99 28.61 -0.53
CA ILE A 208 -4.06 27.48 0.42
C ILE A 208 -2.66 26.86 0.62
N ASN A 209 -1.92 26.67 -0.47
CA ASN A 209 -0.60 26.04 -0.45
C ASN A 209 0.48 26.94 0.17
N ALA A 210 0.32 28.26 0.09
CA ALA A 210 1.15 29.24 0.80
C ALA A 210 0.79 29.40 2.28
N SER A 211 -0.31 28.79 2.73
CA SER A 211 -0.90 28.99 4.05
C SER A 211 -1.00 27.68 4.85
N SER A 212 -1.67 27.72 6.00
CA SER A 212 -1.81 26.59 6.93
C SER A 212 -2.72 25.46 6.43
N GLY A 213 -3.52 25.68 5.41
CA GLY A 213 -4.42 24.68 4.83
C GLY A 213 -3.76 23.68 3.86
N ARG A 214 -2.46 23.82 3.63
CA ARG A 214 -1.71 22.95 2.69
C ARG A 214 -1.69 21.49 3.12
N SER A 215 -1.75 20.60 2.14
CA SER A 215 -1.65 19.16 2.31
C SER A 215 -0.97 18.52 1.09
N ASN A 216 -0.64 17.23 1.15
CA ASN A 216 -0.18 16.52 -0.06
C ASN A 216 -1.23 16.57 -1.18
N ALA A 217 -2.52 16.50 -0.83
CA ALA A 217 -3.59 16.60 -1.80
C ALA A 217 -3.60 17.97 -2.50
N SER A 218 -3.63 19.08 -1.74
CA SER A 218 -3.66 20.42 -2.31
C SER A 218 -2.39 20.78 -3.09
N MET A 219 -1.22 20.31 -2.63
CA MET A 219 0.06 20.65 -3.26
C MET A 219 0.36 19.87 -4.55
N ASN A 220 -0.04 18.59 -4.60
CA ASN A 220 0.39 17.70 -5.67
C ASN A 220 -0.79 17.11 -6.46
N LEU A 221 -1.85 16.64 -5.80
CA LEU A 221 -2.92 15.91 -6.49
C LEU A 221 -3.89 16.84 -7.21
N PHE A 222 -4.32 17.91 -6.56
CA PHE A 222 -5.27 18.84 -7.16
C PHE A 222 -4.71 19.59 -8.36
N PRO A 223 -3.52 20.23 -8.30
CA PRO A 223 -2.95 20.91 -9.46
C PRO A 223 -2.72 19.98 -10.65
N GLU A 224 -2.17 18.78 -10.40
CA GLU A 224 -1.76 17.88 -11.47
C GLU A 224 -2.90 17.05 -12.07
N ARG A 225 -3.99 16.83 -11.33
CA ARG A 225 -5.02 15.84 -11.71
C ARG A 225 -6.43 16.39 -11.75
N VAL A 226 -6.82 17.19 -10.75
CA VAL A 226 -8.18 17.73 -10.65
C VAL A 226 -8.34 18.92 -11.56
N LEU A 227 -7.49 19.97 -11.43
CA LEU A 227 -7.57 21.16 -12.27
C LEU A 227 -7.28 20.89 -13.75
N THR A 228 -6.45 19.89 -14.04
CA THR A 228 -6.16 19.44 -15.42
C THR A 228 -7.20 18.49 -15.96
N ARG A 229 -8.11 17.99 -15.14
CA ARG A 229 -9.09 16.92 -15.46
C ARG A 229 -8.45 15.64 -15.97
N ALA A 230 -7.16 15.40 -15.72
CA ALA A 230 -6.42 14.27 -16.26
C ALA A 230 -6.78 12.94 -15.57
N PHE A 231 -7.00 12.93 -14.25
CA PHE A 231 -7.34 11.79 -13.41
C PHE A 231 -6.57 10.49 -13.78
N PRO A 232 -5.22 10.52 -13.82
CA PRO A 232 -4.44 9.36 -14.21
C PRO A 232 -4.63 8.25 -13.16
N ARG A 233 -4.81 7.01 -13.62
CA ARG A 233 -5.00 5.86 -12.74
C ARG A 233 -3.71 5.48 -12.03
N THR A 234 -3.52 6.00 -10.83
CA THR A 234 -2.31 5.79 -10.02
C THR A 234 -2.56 4.97 -8.77
N PHE A 235 -3.70 5.18 -8.11
CA PHE A 235 -4.12 4.44 -6.93
C PHE A 235 -5.64 4.28 -6.96
N ARG A 236 -6.12 3.03 -7.01
CA ARG A 236 -7.56 2.76 -7.14
C ARG A 236 -8.34 3.26 -5.93
N LEU A 237 -9.48 3.89 -6.21
CA LEU A 237 -10.43 4.33 -5.20
C LEU A 237 -10.88 3.20 -4.27
N ALA A 238 -11.12 2.01 -4.84
CA ALA A 238 -11.48 0.80 -4.08
C ALA A 238 -10.42 0.41 -3.02
N LEU A 239 -9.12 0.61 -3.31
CA LEU A 239 -8.06 0.33 -2.34
C LEU A 239 -7.96 1.42 -1.27
N LEU A 240 -8.24 2.68 -1.61
CA LEU A 240 -8.27 3.75 -0.61
C LEU A 240 -9.50 3.57 0.31
N ASP A 241 -10.68 3.26 -0.23
CA ASP A 241 -11.89 2.92 0.54
C ASP A 241 -11.62 1.79 1.55
N LYS A 242 -10.97 0.70 1.10
CA LYS A 242 -10.53 -0.38 1.99
C LYS A 242 -9.63 0.13 3.12
N ASP A 243 -8.60 0.92 2.78
CA ASP A 243 -7.62 1.41 3.76
C ASP A 243 -8.26 2.32 4.82
N ILE A 244 -9.20 3.19 4.41
CA ILE A 244 -9.94 4.05 5.35
C ILE A 244 -10.82 3.18 6.27
N GLY A 245 -11.46 2.15 5.71
CA GLY A 245 -12.24 1.18 6.48
C GLY A 245 -11.40 0.49 7.56
N ILE A 246 -10.15 0.12 7.24
CA ILE A 246 -9.20 -0.43 8.22
C ILE A 246 -8.87 0.61 9.30
N ALA A 247 -8.61 1.88 8.94
CA ALA A 247 -8.34 2.93 9.92
C ALA A 247 -9.53 3.16 10.89
N ALA A 248 -10.74 3.15 10.36
CA ALA A 248 -11.97 3.25 11.16
C ALA A 248 -12.13 2.02 12.10
N ALA A 249 -11.78 0.82 11.63
CA ALA A 249 -11.79 -0.39 12.45
C ALA A 249 -10.74 -0.30 13.58
N VAL A 250 -9.51 0.11 13.27
CA VAL A 250 -8.46 0.31 14.29
C VAL A 250 -8.93 1.27 15.39
N ALA A 251 -9.51 2.42 15.01
CA ALA A 251 -10.02 3.38 16.00
C ALA A 251 -11.14 2.79 16.88
N ARG A 252 -12.04 2.01 16.28
CA ARG A 252 -13.15 1.36 16.99
C ARG A 252 -12.66 0.27 17.95
N ASP A 253 -11.73 -0.58 17.50
CA ASP A 253 -11.18 -1.67 18.29
C ASP A 253 -10.39 -1.16 19.51
N GLU A 254 -9.68 -0.04 19.33
CA GLU A 254 -8.95 0.66 20.40
C GLU A 254 -9.86 1.63 21.20
N LYS A 255 -11.17 1.66 20.91
CA LYS A 255 -12.18 2.50 21.59
C LYS A 255 -11.86 3.99 21.53
N VAL A 256 -11.20 4.45 20.47
CA VAL A 256 -10.89 5.86 20.24
C VAL A 256 -12.01 6.51 19.45
N PRO A 257 -12.64 7.58 19.95
CA PRO A 257 -13.60 8.36 19.15
C PRO A 257 -12.90 8.99 17.95
N ALA A 258 -13.29 8.60 16.74
CA ALA A 258 -12.67 9.08 15.50
C ALA A 258 -13.75 9.47 14.47
N PRO A 259 -14.61 10.47 14.74
CA PRO A 259 -15.75 10.81 13.88
C PRO A 259 -15.34 11.24 12.48
N ILE A 260 -14.21 11.92 12.32
CA ILE A 260 -13.73 12.36 11.00
C ILE A 260 -13.26 11.17 10.14
N ILE A 261 -12.55 10.21 10.73
CA ILE A 261 -12.13 8.99 10.02
C ILE A 261 -13.37 8.17 9.62
N GLN A 262 -14.36 8.05 10.51
CA GLN A 262 -15.59 7.33 10.22
C GLN A 262 -16.37 8.01 9.08
N LEU A 263 -16.54 9.34 9.14
CA LEU A 263 -17.21 10.10 8.07
C LEU A 263 -16.48 9.92 6.73
N ALA A 264 -15.15 10.00 6.72
CA ALA A 264 -14.36 9.77 5.52
C ALA A 264 -14.56 8.35 4.96
N ALA A 265 -14.64 7.32 5.82
CA ALA A 265 -14.91 5.96 5.40
C ALA A 265 -16.28 5.83 4.72
N ASP A 266 -17.31 6.46 5.27
CA ASP A 266 -18.64 6.44 4.70
C ASP A 266 -18.70 7.19 3.35
N LEU A 267 -18.07 8.37 3.25
CA LEU A 267 -18.02 9.17 2.02
C LEU A 267 -17.24 8.47 0.91
N PHE A 268 -16.09 7.88 1.20
CA PHE A 268 -15.29 7.16 0.20
C PHE A 268 -15.96 5.85 -0.22
N ARG A 269 -16.72 5.19 0.67
CA ARG A 269 -17.56 4.05 0.32
C ARG A 269 -18.66 4.47 -0.67
N VAL A 270 -19.31 5.62 -0.45
CA VAL A 270 -20.31 6.17 -1.40
C VAL A 270 -19.64 6.50 -2.74
N ALA A 271 -18.46 7.14 -2.71
CA ALA A 271 -17.72 7.45 -3.93
C ALA A 271 -17.31 6.18 -4.70
N HIS A 272 -16.81 5.15 -4.01
CA HIS A 272 -16.45 3.86 -4.61
C HIS A 272 -17.67 3.19 -5.28
N ASN A 273 -18.81 3.15 -4.59
CA ASN A 273 -20.03 2.58 -5.14
C ASN A 273 -20.56 3.34 -6.37
N ALA A 274 -20.38 4.66 -6.41
CA ALA A 274 -20.84 5.50 -7.51
C ALA A 274 -19.90 5.48 -8.73
N LEU A 275 -18.58 5.46 -8.50
CA LEU A 275 -17.56 5.59 -9.54
C LEU A 275 -16.96 4.25 -10.00
N GLY A 276 -17.11 3.19 -9.21
CA GLY A 276 -16.70 1.83 -9.52
C GLY A 276 -15.24 1.50 -9.23
N GLU A 277 -14.90 0.22 -9.46
CA GLU A 277 -13.61 -0.41 -9.09
C GLU A 277 -12.38 0.18 -9.77
N GLU A 278 -12.56 0.77 -10.95
CA GLU A 278 -11.47 1.23 -11.79
C GLU A 278 -11.13 2.71 -11.61
N ALA A 279 -11.95 3.47 -10.85
CA ALA A 279 -11.72 4.88 -10.59
C ALA A 279 -10.41 5.13 -9.82
N ASP A 280 -9.73 6.23 -10.14
CA ASP A 280 -8.61 6.72 -9.31
C ASP A 280 -9.16 7.36 -8.02
N HIS A 281 -8.40 7.28 -6.95
CA HIS A 281 -8.82 7.78 -5.64
C HIS A 281 -9.16 9.29 -5.63
N VAL A 282 -8.54 10.08 -6.50
CA VAL A 282 -8.80 11.52 -6.61
C VAL A 282 -10.13 11.81 -7.34
N GLU A 283 -10.65 10.85 -8.11
CA GLU A 283 -11.95 11.00 -8.77
C GLU A 283 -13.11 11.15 -7.79
N ALA A 284 -12.94 10.81 -6.51
CA ALA A 284 -13.93 11.08 -5.47
C ALA A 284 -14.41 12.54 -5.46
N VAL A 285 -13.56 13.49 -5.90
CA VAL A 285 -13.92 14.92 -6.03
C VAL A 285 -15.07 15.13 -7.02
N LYS A 286 -15.18 14.31 -8.08
CA LYS A 286 -16.28 14.41 -9.06
C LYS A 286 -17.66 14.27 -8.42
N LEU A 287 -17.74 13.51 -7.31
CA LEU A 287 -19.00 13.35 -6.59
C LEU A 287 -19.41 14.64 -5.87
N ILE A 288 -18.43 15.36 -5.30
CA ILE A 288 -18.65 16.67 -4.66
C ILE A 288 -19.11 17.69 -5.71
N GLU A 289 -18.42 17.72 -6.86
CA GLU A 289 -18.79 18.57 -8.00
C GLU A 289 -20.23 18.27 -8.48
N GLN A 290 -20.58 17.00 -8.61
CA GLN A 290 -21.91 16.57 -9.03
C GLN A 290 -22.99 17.01 -8.04
N TRP A 291 -22.75 16.87 -6.73
CA TRP A 291 -23.70 17.25 -5.70
C TRP A 291 -23.92 18.77 -5.64
N ALA A 292 -22.87 19.53 -5.88
CA ALA A 292 -22.91 20.99 -5.88
C ALA A 292 -23.36 21.59 -7.22
N GLY A 293 -23.34 20.82 -8.31
CA GLY A 293 -23.57 21.36 -9.66
C GLY A 293 -22.46 22.32 -10.11
N GLN A 294 -21.25 22.23 -9.51
CA GLN A 294 -20.13 23.14 -9.76
C GLN A 294 -18.84 22.34 -9.99
N GLU A 295 -18.29 22.43 -11.19
CA GLU A 295 -17.00 21.85 -11.54
C GLU A 295 -15.83 22.77 -11.14
N ILE A 296 -14.72 22.18 -10.70
CA ILE A 296 -13.45 22.86 -10.40
C ILE A 296 -12.42 22.47 -11.47
N ALA A 297 -12.24 23.36 -12.45
CA ALA A 297 -11.30 23.19 -13.55
C ALA A 297 -10.52 24.49 -13.82
#